data_9cb7b2bc73f57c945c6f964805e8c41c
#
_entry.id   9cb7b2bc73f57c945c6f964805e8c41c
#
_cell.length_a   1.000
_cell.length_b   1.000
_cell.length_c   1.000
_cell.angle_alpha   90.00
_cell.angle_beta   90.00
_cell.angle_gamma   90.00
#
_symmetry.space_group_name_H-M   'P 1'
#
loop_
_entity.id
_entity.type
_entity.pdbx_description
1 polymer ?
#
loop_
_entity_poly.entity_id
_entity_poly.type
_entity_poly.pdbx_seq_one_letter_code
_entity_poly.pdbx_strand_id
1 'polypeptide(L)'
;MNNIIAFDYFLQNLKIPSKHSKIDVVIHFMWYHHFVTGNPNIEIKAINEYFSIGHLPLYNVTHLKRDLAKNKAIVKGDLKNTYKLNRNKLIELNQIYNFLIKEPISYSESVNLNVIPYLSIDETENAKKMAELYIVLHCLENSVRHFIENILQKQLGDDWWNVTKSSDLERRYTDRKSIESKKNG
;
A
#
# COMPACT_ATOMS: atom_id res chain seq x y z
N MET A 1 -7.74 -9.11 7.45
CA MET A 1 -6.27 -8.93 7.27
C MET A 1 -5.75 -8.06 8.38
N ASN A 2 -4.62 -8.42 8.99
CA ASN A 2 -4.13 -7.74 10.19
C ASN A 2 -3.77 -6.29 9.89
N ASN A 3 -4.46 -5.37 10.54
CA ASN A 3 -4.22 -3.91 10.48
C ASN A 3 -2.75 -3.51 10.76
N ILE A 4 -1.98 -4.37 11.43
CA ILE A 4 -0.57 -4.15 11.76
C ILE A 4 0.32 -4.22 10.50
N ILE A 5 0.14 -5.24 9.65
CA ILE A 5 0.93 -5.38 8.40
C ILE A 5 0.66 -4.18 7.46
N ALA A 6 -0.58 -3.72 7.42
CA ALA A 6 -0.94 -2.54 6.64
C ALA A 6 -0.28 -1.26 7.20
N PHE A 7 -0.10 -1.16 8.52
CA PHE A 7 0.55 0.00 9.16
C PHE A 7 2.05 0.03 8.90
N ASP A 8 2.74 -1.11 8.99
CA ASP A 8 4.16 -1.19 8.67
C ASP A 8 4.45 -0.82 7.21
N TYR A 9 3.61 -1.29 6.29
CA TYR A 9 3.70 -0.90 4.88
C TYR A 9 3.46 0.61 4.69
N PHE A 10 2.49 1.18 5.39
CA PHE A 10 2.26 2.62 5.40
C PHE A 10 3.48 3.40 5.94
N LEU A 11 4.09 2.95 7.04
CA LEU A 11 5.29 3.57 7.63
C LEU A 11 6.49 3.57 6.68
N GLN A 12 6.73 2.45 5.98
CA GLN A 12 7.80 2.35 4.98
C GLN A 12 7.61 3.30 3.80
N ASN A 13 6.37 3.63 3.50
CA ASN A 13 5.99 4.53 2.41
C ASN A 13 5.63 5.94 2.87
N LEU A 14 5.99 6.31 4.08
CA LEU A 14 5.65 7.60 4.67
C LEU A 14 6.32 8.75 3.89
N LYS A 15 5.53 9.57 3.24
CA LYS A 15 6.00 10.70 2.40
C LYS A 15 6.12 11.97 3.23
N ILE A 16 7.12 12.02 4.11
CA ILE A 16 7.41 13.18 4.95
C ILE A 16 8.70 13.85 4.45
N PRO A 17 8.78 15.20 4.41
CA PRO A 17 10.00 15.91 4.09
C PRO A 17 11.16 15.53 5.02
N SER A 18 12.40 15.56 4.53
CA SER A 18 13.59 15.19 5.31
C SER A 18 13.76 16.05 6.61
N LYS A 19 13.27 17.28 6.58
CA LYS A 19 13.14 18.14 7.79
C LYS A 19 11.68 18.21 8.20
N HIS A 20 11.23 17.28 9.02
CA HIS A 20 9.85 17.23 9.52
C HIS A 20 9.79 17.40 11.03
N SER A 21 8.68 17.91 11.50
CA SER A 21 8.32 17.97 12.90
C SER A 21 7.47 16.76 13.30
N LYS A 22 7.39 16.44 14.59
CA LYS A 22 6.53 15.36 15.07
C LYS A 22 5.05 15.56 14.67
N ILE A 23 4.58 16.80 14.54
CA ILE A 23 3.19 17.08 14.14
C ILE A 23 2.94 16.71 12.67
N ASP A 24 3.94 16.75 11.81
CA ASP A 24 3.81 16.30 10.44
C ASP A 24 3.55 14.78 10.41
N VAL A 25 4.25 13.99 11.24
CA VAL A 25 3.97 12.56 11.40
C VAL A 25 2.55 12.31 11.89
N VAL A 26 2.09 13.10 12.88
CA VAL A 26 0.70 13.01 13.40
C VAL A 26 -0.33 13.22 12.29
N ILE A 27 -0.11 14.19 11.40
CA ILE A 27 -1.02 14.48 10.29
C ILE A 27 -1.17 13.24 9.38
N HIS A 28 -0.08 12.54 9.09
CA HIS A 28 -0.12 11.32 8.29
C HIS A 28 -0.78 10.16 9.06
N PHE A 29 -0.58 10.04 10.36
CA PHE A 29 -1.27 9.05 11.19
C PHE A 29 -2.78 9.32 11.29
N MET A 30 -3.20 10.58 11.37
CA MET A 30 -4.62 10.97 11.33
C MET A 30 -5.26 10.56 9.98
N TRP A 31 -4.55 10.73 8.87
CA TRP A 31 -5.01 10.25 7.57
C TRP A 31 -5.14 8.73 7.55
N TYR A 32 -4.12 8.00 8.02
CA TYR A 32 -4.13 6.54 8.08
C TYR A 32 -5.28 6.03 8.95
N HIS A 33 -5.50 6.64 10.13
CA HIS A 33 -6.63 6.31 11.01
C HIS A 33 -7.96 6.43 10.28
N HIS A 34 -8.19 7.55 9.61
CA HIS A 34 -9.42 7.76 8.84
C HIS A 34 -9.57 6.70 7.73
N PHE A 35 -8.50 6.41 7.01
CA PHE A 35 -8.49 5.43 5.93
C PHE A 35 -8.84 4.01 6.43
N VAL A 36 -8.24 3.57 7.54
CA VAL A 36 -8.43 2.19 8.04
C VAL A 36 -9.75 2.02 8.79
N THR A 37 -10.18 3.03 9.54
CA THR A 37 -11.37 2.92 10.40
C THR A 37 -12.64 3.49 9.78
N GLY A 38 -12.51 4.27 8.72
CA GLY A 38 -13.63 5.08 8.18
C GLY A 38 -14.04 6.25 9.07
N ASN A 39 -13.42 6.40 10.25
CA ASN A 39 -13.74 7.46 11.21
C ASN A 39 -12.75 8.62 11.08
N PRO A 40 -13.19 9.83 10.71
CA PRO A 40 -12.30 10.99 10.62
C PRO A 40 -11.82 11.50 11.99
N ASN A 41 -12.53 11.15 13.08
CA ASN A 41 -12.24 11.65 14.42
C ASN A 41 -11.23 10.75 15.12
N ILE A 42 -10.13 11.32 15.59
CA ILE A 42 -9.08 10.59 16.32
C ILE A 42 -8.86 11.22 17.70
N GLU A 43 -8.68 10.36 18.69
CA GLU A 43 -8.31 10.77 20.06
C GLU A 43 -6.79 10.87 20.21
N ILE A 44 -6.33 11.68 21.15
CA ILE A 44 -4.90 11.82 21.48
C ILE A 44 -4.27 10.48 21.88
N LYS A 45 -5.03 9.65 22.59
CA LYS A 45 -4.58 8.32 23.00
C LYS A 45 -4.27 7.46 21.76
N ALA A 46 -5.17 7.42 20.81
CA ALA A 46 -5.01 6.66 19.56
C ALA A 46 -3.81 7.17 18.73
N ILE A 47 -3.55 8.48 18.71
CA ILE A 47 -2.35 9.02 18.07
C ILE A 47 -1.07 8.43 18.71
N ASN A 48 -0.98 8.40 20.04
CA ASN A 48 0.18 7.84 20.73
C ASN A 48 0.27 6.31 20.60
N GLU A 49 -0.85 5.61 20.41
CA GLU A 49 -0.85 4.19 20.08
C GLU A 49 -0.17 3.93 18.72
N TYR A 50 -0.41 4.75 17.70
CA TYR A 50 0.32 4.67 16.43
C TYR A 50 1.81 4.91 16.58
N PHE A 51 2.24 5.86 17.40
CA PHE A 51 3.66 6.06 17.72
C PHE A 51 4.26 4.82 18.39
N SER A 52 3.54 4.20 19.33
CA SER A 52 3.97 2.97 20.00
C SER A 52 4.10 1.79 19.06
N ILE A 53 3.08 1.54 18.24
CA ILE A 53 3.07 0.45 17.25
C ILE A 53 4.20 0.64 16.22
N GLY A 54 4.45 1.88 15.80
CA GLY A 54 5.52 2.22 14.87
C GLY A 54 6.91 2.31 15.49
N HIS A 55 7.08 1.90 16.77
CA HIS A 55 8.34 2.01 17.50
C HIS A 55 8.97 3.41 17.50
N LEU A 56 8.13 4.45 17.43
CA LEU A 56 8.54 5.85 17.42
C LEU A 56 8.47 6.44 18.84
N PRO A 57 9.33 7.43 19.15
CA PRO A 57 9.28 8.11 20.45
C PRO A 57 7.92 8.77 20.68
N LEU A 58 7.23 8.40 21.75
CA LEU A 58 5.91 8.91 22.10
C LEU A 58 5.88 10.45 22.11
N TYR A 59 4.74 11.00 21.71
CA TYR A 59 4.53 12.44 21.78
C TYR A 59 4.02 12.83 23.19
N ASN A 60 4.69 13.79 23.82
CA ASN A 60 4.20 14.35 25.08
C ASN A 60 2.80 14.91 24.89
N VAL A 61 1.83 14.46 25.69
CA VAL A 61 0.40 14.78 25.54
C VAL A 61 0.13 16.29 25.59
N THR A 62 0.83 17.03 26.46
CA THR A 62 0.64 18.50 26.58
C THR A 62 1.15 19.21 25.33
N HIS A 63 2.31 18.81 24.81
CA HIS A 63 2.84 19.36 23.58
C HIS A 63 1.97 18.98 22.38
N LEU A 64 1.52 17.73 22.31
CA LEU A 64 0.63 17.27 21.24
C LEU A 64 -0.67 18.09 21.22
N LYS A 65 -1.34 18.30 22.35
CA LYS A 65 -2.55 19.14 22.43
C LYS A 65 -2.31 20.55 21.89
N ARG A 66 -1.21 21.17 22.30
CA ARG A 66 -0.83 22.51 21.86
C ARG A 66 -0.59 22.56 20.35
N ASP A 67 0.14 21.57 19.83
CA ASP A 67 0.56 21.54 18.44
C ASP A 67 -0.61 21.16 17.52
N LEU A 68 -1.52 20.28 17.95
CA LEU A 68 -2.79 20.02 17.27
C LEU A 68 -3.66 21.30 17.17
N ALA A 69 -3.74 22.09 18.25
CA ALA A 69 -4.55 23.30 18.28
C ALA A 69 -3.97 24.45 17.41
N LYS A 70 -2.64 24.48 17.20
CA LYS A 70 -1.97 25.49 16.38
C LYS A 70 -1.88 25.14 14.89
N ASN A 71 -2.01 23.88 14.54
CA ASN A 71 -1.81 23.45 13.16
C ASN A 71 -3.05 23.71 12.29
N LYS A 72 -2.87 24.46 11.20
CA LYS A 72 -3.94 24.84 10.27
C LYS A 72 -4.55 23.65 9.51
N ALA A 73 -3.82 22.53 9.39
CA ALA A 73 -4.32 21.34 8.71
C ALA A 73 -5.26 20.50 9.59
N ILE A 74 -5.34 20.83 10.90
CA ILE A 74 -6.08 20.06 11.89
C ILE A 74 -7.20 20.91 12.45
N VAL A 75 -8.38 20.32 12.60
CA VAL A 75 -9.56 20.96 13.22
C VAL A 75 -10.07 20.08 14.36
N LYS A 76 -10.85 20.68 15.27
CA LYS A 76 -11.55 19.91 16.29
C LYS A 76 -12.48 18.91 15.65
N GLY A 77 -12.50 17.70 16.19
CA GLY A 77 -13.41 16.66 15.77
C GLY A 77 -14.86 16.93 16.23
N ASP A 78 -15.74 16.07 15.79
CA ASP A 78 -17.19 16.16 16.12
C ASP A 78 -17.49 15.69 17.56
N LEU A 79 -16.60 14.88 18.12
CA LEU A 79 -16.67 14.37 19.48
C LEU A 79 -15.74 15.14 20.43
N LYS A 80 -16.06 15.16 21.71
CA LYS A 80 -15.24 15.80 22.74
C LYS A 80 -13.82 15.20 22.77
N ASN A 81 -12.82 16.04 22.79
CA ASN A 81 -11.39 15.65 22.81
C ASN A 81 -10.90 14.88 21.58
N THR A 82 -11.60 15.00 20.46
CA THR A 82 -11.16 14.45 19.17
C THR A 82 -10.67 15.54 18.23
N TYR A 83 -9.87 15.12 17.25
CA TYR A 83 -9.33 15.96 16.19
C TYR A 83 -9.54 15.28 14.85
N LYS A 84 -9.63 16.07 13.78
CA LYS A 84 -9.70 15.57 12.41
C LYS A 84 -8.91 16.46 11.45
N LEU A 85 -8.55 15.93 10.31
CA LEU A 85 -7.92 16.71 9.26
C LEU A 85 -8.95 17.66 8.61
N ASN A 86 -8.50 18.84 8.23
CA ASN A 86 -9.32 19.69 7.37
C ASN A 86 -9.46 19.06 5.97
N ARG A 87 -10.47 19.51 5.21
CA ARG A 87 -10.80 18.95 3.90
C ARG A 87 -9.64 19.06 2.90
N ASN A 88 -8.94 20.18 2.87
CA ASN A 88 -7.86 20.41 1.89
C ASN A 88 -6.68 19.47 2.16
N LYS A 89 -6.29 19.30 3.43
CA LYS A 89 -5.21 18.38 3.80
C LYS A 89 -5.58 16.92 3.60
N LEU A 90 -6.85 16.57 3.82
CA LEU A 90 -7.35 15.23 3.51
C LEU A 90 -7.25 14.92 2.01
N ILE A 91 -7.66 15.86 1.14
CA ILE A 91 -7.56 15.70 -0.32
C ILE A 91 -6.10 15.57 -0.76
N GLU A 92 -5.22 16.42 -0.25
CA GLU A 92 -3.78 16.36 -0.52
C GLU A 92 -3.20 14.98 -0.17
N LEU A 93 -3.49 14.48 1.03
CA LEU A 93 -3.00 13.17 1.48
C LEU A 93 -3.62 12.00 0.70
N ASN A 94 -4.87 12.12 0.29
CA ASN A 94 -5.51 11.14 -0.61
C ASN A 94 -4.78 11.06 -1.96
N GLN A 95 -4.28 12.16 -2.48
CA GLN A 95 -3.46 12.16 -3.71
C GLN A 95 -2.09 11.53 -3.48
N ILE A 96 -1.45 11.85 -2.35
CA ILE A 96 -0.13 11.29 -1.99
C ILE A 96 -0.21 9.77 -1.78
N TYR A 97 -1.26 9.29 -1.12
CA TYR A 97 -1.45 7.89 -0.75
C TYR A 97 -2.48 7.17 -1.63
N ASN A 98 -2.72 7.66 -2.86
CA ASN A 98 -3.70 7.05 -3.77
C ASN A 98 -3.42 5.58 -4.07
N PHE A 99 -2.16 5.16 -3.99
CA PHE A 99 -1.73 3.78 -4.15
C PHE A 99 -2.22 2.85 -3.03
N LEU A 100 -2.52 3.40 -1.83
CA LEU A 100 -3.13 2.65 -0.72
C LEU A 100 -4.66 2.65 -0.80
N ILE A 101 -5.25 3.70 -1.40
CA ILE A 101 -6.70 3.88 -1.53
C ILE A 101 -7.26 3.05 -2.69
N LYS A 102 -6.45 2.79 -3.71
CA LYS A 102 -6.88 1.95 -4.82
C LYS A 102 -7.22 0.59 -4.25
N GLU A 103 -8.52 0.33 -4.07
CA GLU A 103 -8.99 -1.03 -3.91
C GLU A 103 -8.34 -1.87 -5.01
N PRO A 104 -7.86 -3.08 -4.70
CA PRO A 104 -7.44 -3.98 -5.74
C PRO A 104 -8.61 -3.98 -6.75
N ILE A 105 -8.33 -3.57 -7.98
CA ILE A 105 -9.34 -3.47 -9.04
C ILE A 105 -10.14 -4.76 -8.94
N SER A 106 -11.42 -4.64 -8.57
CA SER A 106 -12.32 -5.79 -8.60
C SER A 106 -12.49 -6.15 -10.08
N TYR A 107 -11.60 -7.00 -10.58
CA TYR A 107 -11.65 -7.50 -11.96
C TYR A 107 -12.99 -8.17 -12.26
N SER A 108 -13.75 -8.53 -11.21
CA SER A 108 -15.09 -9.09 -11.36
C SER A 108 -16.11 -8.09 -11.95
N GLU A 109 -15.89 -6.78 -11.80
CA GLU A 109 -16.78 -5.76 -12.41
C GLU A 109 -16.38 -5.38 -13.83
N SER A 110 -15.10 -5.59 -14.21
CA SER A 110 -14.61 -5.21 -15.55
C SER A 110 -14.88 -6.27 -16.63
N VAL A 111 -15.13 -7.52 -16.25
CA VAL A 111 -15.37 -8.61 -17.17
C VAL A 111 -16.85 -9.00 -17.13
N ASN A 112 -17.59 -8.59 -18.16
CA ASN A 112 -18.99 -9.00 -18.31
C ASN A 112 -19.08 -10.42 -18.88
N LEU A 113 -19.08 -11.43 -18.00
CA LEU A 113 -19.19 -12.84 -18.40
C LEU A 113 -20.57 -13.21 -18.96
N ASN A 114 -21.59 -12.36 -18.76
CA ASN A 114 -22.96 -12.61 -19.27
C ASN A 114 -23.06 -12.49 -20.80
N VAL A 115 -22.04 -11.96 -21.46
CA VAL A 115 -21.97 -11.91 -22.93
C VAL A 115 -21.43 -13.19 -23.57
N ILE A 116 -20.95 -14.15 -22.75
CA ILE A 116 -20.45 -15.43 -23.25
C ILE A 116 -21.62 -16.38 -23.42
N PRO A 117 -21.98 -16.76 -24.65
CA PRO A 117 -23.09 -17.67 -24.89
C PRO A 117 -22.78 -19.06 -24.31
N TYR A 118 -23.82 -19.75 -23.87
CA TYR A 118 -23.76 -21.13 -23.34
C TYR A 118 -22.99 -21.33 -22.04
N LEU A 119 -22.64 -20.27 -21.32
CA LEU A 119 -22.01 -20.36 -20.01
C LEU A 119 -23.09 -20.46 -18.94
N SER A 120 -23.05 -21.50 -18.10
CA SER A 120 -23.95 -21.65 -16.96
C SER A 120 -23.56 -20.68 -15.82
N ILE A 121 -24.50 -20.46 -14.88
CA ILE A 121 -24.25 -19.62 -13.68
C ILE A 121 -23.11 -20.21 -12.86
N ASP A 122 -23.08 -21.52 -12.67
CA ASP A 122 -22.04 -22.20 -11.87
C ASP A 122 -20.66 -22.08 -12.53
N GLU A 123 -20.58 -22.18 -13.87
CA GLU A 123 -19.34 -21.98 -14.61
C GLU A 123 -18.86 -20.52 -14.51
N THR A 124 -19.77 -19.58 -14.54
CA THR A 124 -19.46 -18.15 -14.35
C THR A 124 -18.89 -17.87 -12.96
N GLU A 125 -19.50 -18.45 -11.91
CA GLU A 125 -19.00 -18.31 -10.54
C GLU A 125 -17.64 -18.98 -10.35
N ASN A 126 -17.44 -20.16 -10.93
CA ASN A 126 -16.15 -20.84 -10.90
C ASN A 126 -15.06 -20.04 -11.64
N ALA A 127 -15.39 -19.46 -12.78
CA ALA A 127 -14.47 -18.59 -13.53
C ALA A 127 -14.05 -17.36 -12.71
N LYS A 128 -14.97 -16.73 -11.97
CA LYS A 128 -14.65 -15.61 -11.05
C LYS A 128 -13.70 -16.05 -9.93
N LYS A 129 -13.99 -17.18 -9.26
CA LYS A 129 -13.12 -17.73 -8.21
C LYS A 129 -11.71 -18.05 -8.75
N MET A 130 -11.63 -18.63 -9.95
CA MET A 130 -10.34 -18.90 -10.57
C MET A 130 -9.57 -17.62 -10.92
N ALA A 131 -10.26 -16.57 -11.38
CA ALA A 131 -9.64 -15.28 -11.65
C ALA A 131 -9.06 -14.64 -10.37
N GLU A 132 -9.79 -14.69 -9.24
CA GLU A 132 -9.31 -14.23 -7.95
C GLU A 132 -8.06 -15.01 -7.50
N LEU A 133 -8.08 -16.33 -7.62
CA LEU A 133 -6.93 -17.17 -7.30
C LEU A 133 -5.72 -16.86 -8.19
N TYR A 134 -5.94 -16.63 -9.48
CA TYR A 134 -4.88 -16.26 -10.42
C TYR A 134 -4.23 -14.93 -10.04
N ILE A 135 -5.02 -13.93 -9.62
CA ILE A 135 -4.50 -12.63 -9.15
C ILE A 135 -3.58 -12.83 -7.94
N VAL A 136 -4.01 -13.63 -6.97
CA VAL A 136 -3.20 -13.92 -5.77
C VAL A 136 -1.89 -14.62 -6.14
N LEU A 137 -1.95 -15.63 -7.02
CA LEU A 137 -0.76 -16.35 -7.47
C LEU A 137 0.19 -15.43 -8.25
N HIS A 138 -0.31 -14.59 -9.13
CA HIS A 138 0.48 -13.63 -9.88
C HIS A 138 1.18 -12.61 -8.94
N CYS A 139 0.46 -12.09 -7.96
CA CYS A 139 1.03 -11.19 -6.96
C CYS A 139 2.11 -11.88 -6.11
N LEU A 140 1.87 -13.13 -5.70
CA LEU A 140 2.84 -13.91 -4.95
C LEU A 140 4.11 -14.17 -5.77
N GLU A 141 3.96 -14.59 -7.03
CA GLU A 141 5.09 -14.81 -7.92
C GLU A 141 5.96 -13.55 -8.09
N ASN A 142 5.34 -12.40 -8.34
CA ASN A 142 6.06 -11.14 -8.47
C ASN A 142 6.72 -10.73 -7.14
N SER A 143 6.06 -10.93 -6.02
CA SER A 143 6.63 -10.66 -4.70
C SER A 143 7.89 -11.49 -4.44
N VAL A 144 7.86 -12.79 -4.76
CA VAL A 144 9.03 -13.67 -4.64
C VAL A 144 10.17 -13.26 -5.58
N ARG A 145 9.85 -12.87 -6.82
CA ARG A 145 10.84 -12.35 -7.78
C ARG A 145 11.54 -11.11 -7.24
N HIS A 146 10.81 -10.12 -6.76
CA HIS A 146 11.37 -8.91 -6.16
C HIS A 146 12.19 -9.19 -4.90
N PHE A 147 11.74 -10.14 -4.06
CA PHE A 147 12.48 -10.55 -2.89
C PHE A 147 13.86 -11.14 -3.26
N ILE A 148 13.88 -12.05 -4.24
CA ILE A 148 15.14 -12.65 -4.75
C ILE A 148 16.06 -11.58 -5.34
N GLU A 149 15.52 -10.70 -6.19
CA GLU A 149 16.25 -9.59 -6.78
C GLU A 149 16.90 -8.69 -5.73
N ASN A 150 16.13 -8.27 -4.73
CA ASN A 150 16.60 -7.44 -3.63
C ASN A 150 17.72 -8.09 -2.82
N ILE A 151 17.64 -9.40 -2.56
CA ILE A 151 18.71 -10.13 -1.86
C ILE A 151 19.96 -10.20 -2.71
N LEU A 152 19.83 -10.56 -3.99
CA LEU A 152 20.97 -10.68 -4.89
C LEU A 152 21.64 -9.34 -5.14
N GLN A 153 20.90 -8.27 -5.33
CA GLN A 153 21.46 -6.91 -5.43
C GLN A 153 22.22 -6.48 -4.17
N LYS A 154 21.68 -6.79 -2.98
CA LYS A 154 22.38 -6.47 -1.72
C LYS A 154 23.68 -7.23 -1.53
N GLN A 155 23.76 -8.48 -2.02
CA GLN A 155 24.92 -9.33 -1.84
C GLN A 155 25.96 -9.19 -2.95
N LEU A 156 25.53 -8.98 -4.19
CA LEU A 156 26.36 -9.03 -5.40
C LEU A 156 26.42 -7.70 -6.16
N GLY A 157 25.67 -6.68 -5.71
CA GLY A 157 25.59 -5.38 -6.38
C GLY A 157 24.71 -5.39 -7.63
N ASP A 158 24.78 -4.32 -8.42
CA ASP A 158 23.92 -4.11 -9.59
C ASP A 158 24.16 -5.12 -10.72
N ASP A 159 25.32 -5.77 -10.75
CA ASP A 159 25.67 -6.77 -11.77
C ASP A 159 25.29 -8.21 -11.36
N TRP A 160 24.44 -8.36 -10.33
CA TRP A 160 24.03 -9.66 -9.76
C TRP A 160 23.55 -10.67 -10.80
N TRP A 161 22.85 -10.20 -11.83
CA TRP A 161 22.36 -11.08 -12.90
C TRP A 161 23.48 -11.75 -13.67
N ASN A 162 24.50 -10.98 -14.08
CA ASN A 162 25.64 -11.52 -14.81
C ASN A 162 26.49 -12.48 -13.97
N VAL A 163 26.52 -12.26 -12.66
CA VAL A 163 27.26 -13.12 -11.73
C VAL A 163 26.53 -14.44 -11.46
N THR A 164 25.19 -14.43 -11.42
CA THR A 164 24.40 -15.59 -11.03
C THR A 164 23.85 -16.41 -12.20
N LYS A 165 23.74 -15.83 -13.40
CA LYS A 165 23.20 -16.54 -14.56
C LYS A 165 24.14 -17.67 -15.01
N SER A 166 23.56 -18.87 -15.16
CA SER A 166 24.24 -19.94 -15.90
C SER A 166 24.04 -19.78 -17.41
N SER A 167 24.92 -20.33 -18.22
CA SER A 167 24.78 -20.33 -19.69
C SER A 167 23.47 -20.95 -20.18
N ASP A 168 22.95 -21.96 -19.49
CA ASP A 168 21.66 -22.58 -19.81
C ASP A 168 20.50 -21.63 -19.47
N LEU A 169 20.56 -20.92 -18.34
CA LEU A 169 19.54 -19.94 -17.96
C LEU A 169 19.51 -18.76 -18.92
N GLU A 170 20.68 -18.26 -19.35
CA GLU A 170 20.78 -17.18 -20.32
C GLU A 170 20.18 -17.57 -21.68
N ARG A 171 20.50 -18.78 -22.15
CA ARG A 171 19.92 -19.30 -23.39
C ARG A 171 18.39 -19.37 -23.31
N ARG A 172 17.83 -19.97 -22.26
CA ARG A 172 16.39 -20.07 -22.05
C ARG A 172 15.69 -18.71 -21.96
N TYR A 173 16.31 -17.75 -21.31
CA TYR A 173 15.81 -16.38 -21.21
C TYR A 173 15.77 -15.72 -22.60
N THR A 174 16.85 -15.82 -23.38
CA THR A 174 16.95 -15.26 -24.72
C THR A 174 15.94 -15.90 -25.68
N ASP A 175 15.78 -17.22 -25.62
CA ASP A 175 14.80 -17.95 -26.43
C ASP A 175 13.36 -17.50 -26.15
N ARG A 176 12.99 -17.37 -24.85
CA ARG A 176 11.66 -16.87 -24.47
C ARG A 176 11.43 -15.45 -24.94
N LYS A 177 12.38 -14.56 -24.72
CA LYS A 177 12.30 -13.16 -25.16
C LYS A 177 12.13 -13.05 -26.67
N SER A 178 12.81 -13.88 -27.44
CA SER A 178 12.66 -13.97 -28.89
C SER A 178 11.27 -14.46 -29.33
N ILE A 179 10.71 -15.43 -28.60
CA ILE A 179 9.34 -15.92 -28.87
C ILE A 179 8.30 -14.86 -28.55
N GLU A 180 8.43 -14.16 -27.43
CA GLU A 180 7.50 -13.10 -27.02
C GLU A 180 7.53 -11.90 -27.96
N SER A 181 8.72 -11.49 -28.43
CA SER A 181 8.84 -10.39 -29.39
C SER A 181 8.18 -10.70 -30.74
N LYS A 182 8.17 -11.99 -31.15
CA LYS A 182 7.48 -12.43 -32.39
C LYS A 182 5.97 -12.50 -32.24
N LYS A 183 5.43 -12.62 -31.03
CA LYS A 183 3.98 -12.68 -30.79
C LYS A 183 3.35 -11.30 -30.69
N ASN A 184 4.13 -10.28 -30.33
CA ASN A 184 3.66 -8.91 -30.06
C ASN A 184 4.00 -7.93 -31.22
N GLY A 185 4.54 -8.39 -32.31
CA GLY A 185 4.75 -7.65 -33.57
C GLY A 185 3.88 -8.17 -34.66
#